data_21f446a7ac9925e033919033ecaadd04
#
_entry.id   21f446a7ac9925e033919033ecaadd04
#
_cell.length_a   1.000
_cell.length_b   1.000
_cell.length_c   1.000
_cell.angle_alpha   90.00
_cell.angle_beta   90.00
_cell.angle_gamma   90.00
#
_symmetry.space_group_name_H-M   'P 1'
#
loop_
_entity.id
_entity.type
_entity.pdbx_description
1 polymer ?
#
loop_
_entity_poly.entity_id
_entity_poly.type
_entity_poly.pdbx_seq_one_letter_code
_entity_poly.pdbx_strand_id
1 'polypeptide(L)'
;MNFNTELKKNIGCNIVYSSSGGGNCSIILMKFDNGNHIMTYCYWEVQKDGKLIAISEDDITAVTGLVARTIRLFENQKVVDIEIDEGLNLFIEVEDGLTLLVFRDEYDHEDLEMLGDSQDWDYAVPSEDLVLYVMEDSTIKAGKCSSPRSDPLKLIKMD
;
A
#
# COMPACT_ATOMS: atom_id res chain seq x y z
N MET A 1 -5.95 -16.31 -9.06
CA MET A 1 -4.77 -15.62 -8.52
C MET A 1 -4.95 -15.43 -7.03
N ASN A 2 -3.98 -15.80 -6.26
CA ASN A 2 -3.97 -15.56 -4.82
C ASN A 2 -3.17 -14.29 -4.53
N PHE A 3 -3.81 -13.28 -3.96
CA PHE A 3 -3.21 -11.97 -3.74
C PHE A 3 -2.04 -12.03 -2.73
N ASN A 4 -2.21 -12.78 -1.64
CA ASN A 4 -1.11 -12.96 -0.67
C ASN A 4 0.10 -13.62 -1.31
N THR A 5 -0.10 -14.61 -2.16
CA THR A 5 1.01 -15.27 -2.88
C THR A 5 1.76 -14.25 -3.76
N GLU A 6 1.04 -13.38 -4.45
CA GLU A 6 1.65 -12.32 -5.26
C GLU A 6 2.44 -11.32 -4.40
N LEU A 7 1.87 -10.87 -3.28
CA LEU A 7 2.56 -9.96 -2.36
C LEU A 7 3.82 -10.59 -1.77
N LYS A 8 3.76 -11.86 -1.37
CA LYS A 8 4.88 -12.57 -0.73
C LYS A 8 6.09 -12.78 -1.65
N LYS A 9 5.95 -12.57 -2.95
CA LYS A 9 7.08 -12.54 -3.89
C LYS A 9 8.08 -11.41 -3.57
N ASN A 10 7.66 -10.41 -2.80
CA ASN A 10 8.50 -9.28 -2.40
C ASN A 10 9.31 -9.56 -1.12
N ILE A 11 9.08 -10.68 -0.43
CA ILE A 11 9.90 -11.07 0.73
C ILE A 11 11.34 -11.27 0.26
N GLY A 12 12.29 -10.66 0.97
CA GLY A 12 13.70 -10.66 0.61
C GLY A 12 14.12 -9.55 -0.35
N CYS A 13 13.18 -8.83 -0.96
CA CYS A 13 13.50 -7.64 -1.75
C CYS A 13 13.84 -6.46 -0.85
N ASN A 14 14.71 -5.58 -1.34
CA ASN A 14 14.95 -4.28 -0.70
C ASN A 14 13.92 -3.26 -1.17
N ILE A 15 13.51 -2.37 -0.28
CA ILE A 15 12.72 -1.20 -0.63
C ILE A 15 13.69 -0.14 -1.15
N VAL A 16 13.66 0.13 -2.45
CA VAL A 16 14.58 1.08 -3.08
C VAL A 16 14.07 2.52 -3.07
N TYR A 17 12.79 2.70 -2.79
CA TYR A 17 12.16 4.01 -2.69
C TYR A 17 10.98 3.94 -1.72
N SER A 18 10.90 4.89 -0.80
CA SER A 18 9.79 5.05 0.12
C SER A 18 9.55 6.53 0.39
N SER A 19 8.36 7.01 0.06
CA SER A 19 8.01 8.42 0.14
C SER A 19 6.55 8.61 0.50
N SER A 20 6.23 9.69 1.18
CA SER A 20 4.87 10.13 1.46
C SER A 20 4.30 11.05 0.36
N GLY A 21 4.52 10.71 -0.88
CA GLY A 21 4.03 11.47 -2.04
C GLY A 21 4.93 12.66 -2.40
N GLY A 22 4.47 13.55 -3.26
CA GLY A 22 5.23 14.66 -3.81
C GLY A 22 5.11 15.97 -3.04
N GLY A 23 4.71 15.98 -1.78
CA GLY A 23 4.49 17.19 -0.99
C GLY A 23 3.66 16.88 0.25
N ASN A 24 3.02 17.89 0.83
CA ASN A 24 2.27 17.81 2.10
C ASN A 24 1.11 16.79 2.03
N CYS A 25 1.43 15.49 2.06
CA CYS A 25 0.41 14.44 2.04
C CYS A 25 0.89 13.18 2.77
N SER A 26 -0.07 12.30 3.06
CA SER A 26 0.14 11.02 3.72
C SER A 26 0.04 9.82 2.77
N ILE A 27 -0.08 10.06 1.47
CA ILE A 27 -0.09 9.00 0.46
C ILE A 27 1.30 8.39 0.39
N ILE A 28 1.39 7.05 0.51
CA ILE A 28 2.65 6.34 0.48
C ILE A 28 2.90 5.75 -0.91
N LEU A 29 4.13 5.86 -1.39
CA LEU A 29 4.64 5.11 -2.52
C LEU A 29 5.89 4.37 -2.06
N MET A 30 5.87 3.03 -2.14
CA MET A 30 7.01 2.16 -1.88
C MET A 30 7.33 1.33 -3.12
N LYS A 31 8.60 1.32 -3.52
CA LYS A 31 9.09 0.52 -4.65
C LYS A 31 10.11 -0.50 -4.15
N PHE A 32 9.96 -1.73 -4.63
CA PHE A 32 10.87 -2.84 -4.33
C PHE A 32 11.91 -3.00 -5.46
N ASP A 33 13.04 -3.62 -5.15
CA ASP A 33 14.13 -3.79 -6.12
C ASP A 33 13.80 -4.75 -7.28
N ASN A 34 12.71 -5.51 -7.19
CA ASN A 34 12.17 -6.31 -8.29
C ASN A 34 11.28 -5.51 -9.26
N GLY A 35 11.10 -4.21 -9.03
CA GLY A 35 10.27 -3.32 -9.82
C GLY A 35 8.81 -3.20 -9.38
N ASN A 36 8.35 -4.07 -8.51
CA ASN A 36 6.99 -3.98 -7.96
C ASN A 36 6.87 -2.76 -7.04
N HIS A 37 5.67 -2.24 -6.90
CA HIS A 37 5.44 -1.12 -5.99
C HIS A 37 4.02 -1.13 -5.40
N ILE A 38 3.89 -0.44 -4.28
CA ILE A 38 2.63 -0.26 -3.55
C ILE A 38 2.37 1.22 -3.39
N MET A 39 1.11 1.61 -3.54
CA MET A 39 0.65 2.97 -3.28
C MET A 39 -0.57 2.92 -2.36
N THR A 40 -0.57 3.71 -1.29
CA THR A 40 -1.66 3.70 -0.32
C THR A 40 -2.28 5.09 -0.19
N TYR A 41 -3.61 5.13 -0.08
CA TYR A 41 -4.39 6.37 0.01
C TYR A 41 -5.23 6.46 1.29
N CYS A 42 -5.26 5.40 2.09
CA CYS A 42 -6.05 5.32 3.31
C CYS A 42 -5.19 5.46 4.56
N TYR A 43 -5.79 5.31 5.73
CA TYR A 43 -5.12 5.43 7.02
C TYR A 43 -4.03 4.38 7.20
N TRP A 44 -2.90 4.79 7.76
CA TRP A 44 -1.81 3.87 8.09
C TRP A 44 -1.15 4.25 9.42
N GLU A 45 -0.48 3.26 9.99
CA GLU A 45 0.35 3.38 11.17
C GLU A 45 1.72 2.78 10.88
N VAL A 46 2.76 3.35 11.50
CA VAL A 46 4.11 2.76 11.51
C VAL A 46 4.49 2.45 12.94
N GLN A 47 4.96 1.23 13.17
CA GLN A 47 5.48 0.78 14.45
C GLN A 47 6.97 0.45 14.32
N LYS A 48 7.72 0.66 15.38
CA LYS A 48 9.10 0.22 15.55
C LYS A 48 9.17 -0.68 16.76
N ASP A 49 9.54 -1.95 16.56
CA ASP A 49 9.61 -2.96 17.62
C ASP A 49 8.30 -3.02 18.46
N GLY A 50 7.17 -2.95 17.78
CA GLY A 50 5.84 -2.99 18.39
C GLY A 50 5.33 -1.69 19.00
N LYS A 51 6.11 -0.61 18.94
CA LYS A 51 5.70 0.72 19.43
C LYS A 51 5.30 1.63 18.30
N LEU A 52 4.13 2.25 18.42
CA LEU A 52 3.65 3.24 17.45
C LEU A 52 4.59 4.46 17.41
N ILE A 53 5.08 4.82 16.23
CA ILE A 53 5.95 5.98 16.03
C ILE A 53 5.36 7.05 15.13
N ALA A 54 4.43 6.71 14.24
CA ALA A 54 3.72 7.69 13.40
C ALA A 54 2.43 7.11 12.86
N ILE A 55 1.50 8.00 12.55
CA ILE A 55 0.26 7.69 11.84
C ILE A 55 0.07 8.65 10.66
N SER A 56 -0.81 8.29 9.73
CA SER A 56 -1.09 9.10 8.53
C SER A 56 -1.64 10.49 8.83
N GLU A 57 -2.15 10.72 10.03
CA GLU A 57 -2.70 12.00 10.48
C GLU A 57 -1.68 12.90 11.20
N ASP A 58 -0.43 12.46 11.33
CA ASP A 58 0.65 13.26 11.89
C ASP A 58 1.10 14.38 10.91
N ASP A 59 2.10 15.18 11.33
CA ASP A 59 2.60 16.30 10.56
C ASP A 59 3.06 15.87 9.16
N ILE A 60 2.35 16.34 8.15
CA ILE A 60 2.57 16.05 6.73
C ILE A 60 3.49 17.07 6.03
N THR A 61 4.14 17.97 6.77
CA THR A 61 5.08 18.92 6.16
C THR A 61 6.11 18.18 5.32
N ALA A 62 6.27 18.59 4.07
CA ALA A 62 7.17 17.92 3.14
C ALA A 62 8.61 17.92 3.69
N VAL A 63 9.28 16.76 3.57
CA VAL A 63 10.67 16.50 3.98
C VAL A 63 10.88 16.51 5.49
N THR A 64 10.39 17.50 6.23
CA THR A 64 10.69 17.71 7.66
C THR A 64 9.62 17.20 8.60
N GLY A 65 8.40 16.97 8.13
CA GLY A 65 7.30 16.45 8.95
C GLY A 65 7.53 15.02 9.40
N LEU A 66 6.84 14.61 10.46
CA LEU A 66 6.96 13.26 11.02
C LEU A 66 6.58 12.19 10.01
N VAL A 67 5.53 12.43 9.22
CA VAL A 67 5.07 11.50 8.17
C VAL A 67 6.19 11.26 7.14
N ALA A 68 6.74 12.34 6.57
CA ALA A 68 7.79 12.23 5.55
C ALA A 68 9.04 11.53 6.07
N ARG A 69 9.49 11.89 7.29
CA ARG A 69 10.67 11.27 7.91
C ARG A 69 10.47 9.79 8.21
N THR A 70 9.30 9.42 8.72
CA THR A 70 8.99 8.05 9.12
C THR A 70 8.89 7.12 7.90
N ILE A 71 8.18 7.53 6.87
CA ILE A 71 8.03 6.71 5.65
C ILE A 71 9.39 6.51 4.97
N ARG A 72 10.26 7.49 5.01
CA ARG A 72 11.61 7.38 4.44
C ARG A 72 12.50 6.35 5.16
N LEU A 73 12.19 6.01 6.42
CA LEU A 73 12.95 5.01 7.17
C LEU A 73 12.90 3.61 6.52
N PHE A 74 11.91 3.34 5.69
CA PHE A 74 11.79 2.06 4.98
C PHE A 74 12.77 1.93 3.80
N GLU A 75 13.37 3.03 3.33
CA GLU A 75 14.33 2.95 2.23
C GLU A 75 15.56 2.12 2.62
N ASN A 76 16.00 1.27 1.70
CA ASN A 76 17.12 0.35 1.85
C ASN A 76 16.88 -0.76 2.89
N GLN A 77 15.66 -0.95 3.33
CA GLN A 77 15.28 -2.04 4.23
C GLN A 77 14.82 -3.25 3.42
N LYS A 78 15.18 -4.44 3.89
CA LYS A 78 14.75 -5.69 3.29
C LYS A 78 13.39 -6.10 3.87
N VAL A 79 12.47 -6.50 2.99
CA VAL A 79 11.15 -7.00 3.38
C VAL A 79 11.29 -8.38 4.03
N VAL A 80 10.84 -8.50 5.28
CA VAL A 80 10.82 -9.75 6.05
C VAL A 80 9.49 -10.46 5.88
N ASP A 81 8.40 -9.72 5.89
CA ASP A 81 7.05 -10.25 5.65
C ASP A 81 6.16 -9.19 5.03
N ILE A 82 5.19 -9.64 4.27
CA ILE A 82 4.16 -8.81 3.65
C ILE A 82 2.92 -9.66 3.45
N GLU A 83 1.79 -9.18 3.95
CA GLU A 83 0.53 -9.92 3.86
C GLU A 83 -0.68 -9.02 3.93
N ILE A 84 -1.82 -9.55 3.52
CA ILE A 84 -3.13 -8.94 3.72
C ILE A 84 -3.99 -9.86 4.57
N ASP A 85 -4.85 -9.25 5.38
CA ASP A 85 -5.85 -9.97 6.16
C ASP A 85 -7.19 -10.09 5.38
N GLU A 86 -8.19 -10.68 6.01
CA GLU A 86 -9.52 -10.86 5.41
C GLU A 86 -10.22 -9.54 5.07
N GLY A 87 -9.89 -8.47 5.80
CA GLY A 87 -10.39 -7.12 5.55
C GLY A 87 -9.62 -6.36 4.49
N LEU A 88 -8.64 -7.01 3.82
CA LEU A 88 -7.76 -6.40 2.83
C LEU A 88 -6.88 -5.28 3.41
N ASN A 89 -6.62 -5.32 4.71
CA ASN A 89 -5.61 -4.48 5.34
C ASN A 89 -4.23 -5.03 5.01
N LEU A 90 -3.26 -4.14 4.80
CA LEU A 90 -1.92 -4.51 4.37
C LEU A 90 -0.92 -4.37 5.51
N PHE A 91 -0.02 -5.33 5.65
CA PHE A 91 1.05 -5.34 6.65
C PHE A 91 2.38 -5.59 5.98
N ILE A 92 3.36 -4.72 6.22
CA ILE A 92 4.72 -4.85 5.69
C ILE A 92 5.70 -4.73 6.84
N GLU A 93 6.51 -5.77 7.06
CA GLU A 93 7.57 -5.78 8.05
C GLU A 93 8.93 -5.82 7.37
N VAL A 94 9.88 -5.03 7.86
CA VAL A 94 11.26 -5.00 7.37
C VAL A 94 12.25 -5.40 8.46
N GLU A 95 13.49 -5.71 8.07
CA GLU A 95 14.54 -6.26 8.97
C GLU A 95 14.82 -5.41 10.20
N ASP A 96 14.63 -4.09 10.09
CA ASP A 96 14.91 -3.13 11.16
C ASP A 96 13.83 -3.10 12.25
N GLY A 97 12.85 -4.00 12.21
CA GLY A 97 11.73 -4.00 13.15
C GLY A 97 10.67 -2.95 12.87
N LEU A 98 10.78 -2.24 11.74
CA LEU A 98 9.72 -1.33 11.28
C LEU A 98 8.60 -2.13 10.65
N THR A 99 7.37 -1.77 10.99
CA THR A 99 6.17 -2.36 10.40
C THR A 99 5.26 -1.25 9.92
N LEU A 100 4.81 -1.34 8.67
CA LEU A 100 3.74 -0.52 8.11
C LEU A 100 2.43 -1.30 8.19
N LEU A 101 1.41 -0.70 8.78
CA LEU A 101 0.07 -1.26 8.89
C LEU A 101 -0.88 -0.31 8.18
N VAL A 102 -1.46 -0.78 7.09
CA VAL A 102 -2.42 -0.01 6.29
C VAL A 102 -3.82 -0.51 6.63
N PHE A 103 -4.61 0.35 7.24
CA PHE A 103 -5.96 0.02 7.69
C PHE A 103 -6.98 0.70 6.79
N ARG A 104 -7.79 -0.11 6.14
CA ARG A 104 -8.90 0.38 5.34
C ARG A 104 -10.01 0.87 6.25
N ASP A 105 -10.65 1.96 5.85
CA ASP A 105 -11.86 2.43 6.51
C ASP A 105 -13.00 1.44 6.24
N GLU A 106 -13.82 1.21 7.25
CA GLU A 106 -15.08 0.49 7.07
C GLU A 106 -16.13 1.48 6.62
N TYR A 107 -16.68 1.26 5.44
CA TYR A 107 -17.77 2.07 4.90
C TYR A 107 -19.09 1.35 5.10
N ASP A 108 -20.13 2.07 5.49
CA ASP A 108 -21.47 1.52 5.52
C ASP A 108 -22.06 1.44 4.09
N HIS A 109 -23.21 0.79 3.93
CA HIS A 109 -23.80 0.53 2.62
C HIS A 109 -24.22 1.81 1.87
N GLU A 110 -24.58 2.87 2.61
CA GLU A 110 -24.95 4.16 2.01
C GLU A 110 -23.70 4.89 1.53
N ASP A 111 -22.60 4.83 2.28
CA ASP A 111 -21.33 5.44 1.91
C ASP A 111 -20.76 4.77 0.65
N LEU A 112 -20.86 3.43 0.53
CA LEU A 112 -20.37 2.70 -0.64
C LEU A 112 -21.03 3.14 -1.95
N GLU A 113 -22.31 3.49 -1.93
CA GLU A 113 -23.00 4.01 -3.12
C GLU A 113 -22.47 5.38 -3.56
N MET A 114 -21.94 6.18 -2.63
CA MET A 114 -21.43 7.53 -2.88
C MET A 114 -19.95 7.57 -3.24
N LEU A 115 -19.17 6.54 -2.88
CA LEU A 115 -17.71 6.53 -3.03
C LEU A 115 -17.23 6.31 -4.47
N GLY A 116 -18.06 5.72 -5.33
CA GLY A 116 -17.69 5.43 -6.71
C GLY A 116 -16.55 4.39 -6.84
N ASP A 117 -15.62 4.64 -7.76
CA ASP A 117 -14.52 3.72 -8.11
C ASP A 117 -13.19 4.10 -7.46
N SER A 118 -13.21 4.63 -6.23
CA SER A 118 -11.99 4.98 -5.51
C SER A 118 -11.32 3.75 -4.89
N GLN A 119 -9.99 3.75 -4.89
CA GLN A 119 -9.20 2.69 -4.26
C GLN A 119 -8.60 3.15 -2.92
N ASP A 120 -8.45 2.20 -1.99
CA ASP A 120 -7.73 2.43 -0.73
C ASP A 120 -6.22 2.26 -0.91
N TRP A 121 -5.82 1.26 -1.66
CA TRP A 121 -4.42 1.04 -2.01
C TRP A 121 -4.32 0.17 -3.26
N ASP A 122 -3.13 0.13 -3.86
CA ASP A 122 -2.87 -0.70 -5.03
C ASP A 122 -1.48 -1.33 -4.97
N TYR A 123 -1.33 -2.40 -5.74
CA TYR A 123 -0.09 -3.13 -5.90
C TYR A 123 0.18 -3.36 -7.38
N ALA A 124 1.32 -2.88 -7.85
CA ALA A 124 1.71 -2.98 -9.25
C ALA A 124 2.84 -3.97 -9.46
N VAL A 125 2.72 -4.77 -10.51
CA VAL A 125 3.73 -5.72 -10.99
C VAL A 125 4.04 -5.36 -12.45
N PRO A 126 4.91 -4.38 -12.70
CA PRO A 126 5.17 -3.88 -14.06
C PRO A 126 5.67 -4.95 -15.02
N SER A 127 6.44 -5.94 -14.55
CA SER A 127 6.95 -7.03 -15.40
C SER A 127 5.84 -7.89 -15.99
N GLU A 128 4.66 -7.90 -15.37
CA GLU A 128 3.46 -8.62 -15.83
C GLU A 128 2.40 -7.68 -16.41
N ASP A 129 2.71 -6.40 -16.51
CA ASP A 129 1.77 -5.33 -16.88
C ASP A 129 0.47 -5.38 -16.07
N LEU A 130 0.61 -5.59 -14.76
CA LEU A 130 -0.50 -5.84 -13.85
C LEU A 130 -0.55 -4.80 -12.74
N VAL A 131 -1.73 -4.28 -12.45
CA VAL A 131 -2.04 -3.55 -11.22
C VAL A 131 -3.24 -4.18 -10.55
N LEU A 132 -3.15 -4.43 -9.25
CA LEU A 132 -4.25 -4.89 -8.42
C LEU A 132 -4.70 -3.73 -7.53
N TYR A 133 -5.97 -3.34 -7.68
CA TYR A 133 -6.58 -2.25 -6.93
C TYR A 133 -7.47 -2.81 -5.83
N VAL A 134 -7.21 -2.43 -4.59
CA VAL A 134 -8.09 -2.72 -3.46
C VAL A 134 -9.06 -1.55 -3.34
N MET A 135 -10.31 -1.80 -3.67
CA MET A 135 -11.33 -0.76 -3.79
C MET A 135 -12.00 -0.49 -2.45
N GLU A 136 -12.55 0.70 -2.29
CA GLU A 136 -13.28 1.11 -1.08
C GLU A 136 -14.49 0.22 -0.78
N ASP A 137 -15.09 -0.39 -1.80
CA ASP A 137 -16.21 -1.33 -1.67
C ASP A 137 -15.77 -2.76 -1.28
N SER A 138 -14.50 -2.96 -0.91
CA SER A 138 -13.90 -4.25 -0.55
C SER A 138 -13.78 -5.25 -1.69
N THR A 139 -13.79 -4.76 -2.92
CA THR A 139 -13.48 -5.58 -4.10
C THR A 139 -12.03 -5.39 -4.53
N ILE A 140 -11.48 -6.38 -5.24
CA ILE A 140 -10.18 -6.30 -5.86
C ILE A 140 -10.39 -6.27 -7.37
N LYS A 141 -9.87 -5.24 -8.02
CA LYS A 141 -9.93 -5.09 -9.48
C LYS A 141 -8.52 -5.16 -10.06
N ALA A 142 -8.39 -5.74 -11.25
CA ALA A 142 -7.13 -5.79 -11.98
C ALA A 142 -7.16 -4.85 -13.17
N GLY A 143 -6.03 -4.20 -13.41
CA GLY A 143 -5.80 -3.36 -14.58
C GLY A 143 -4.40 -3.60 -15.11
N LYS A 144 -4.01 -2.80 -16.09
CA LYS A 144 -2.68 -2.83 -16.70
C LYS A 144 -1.87 -1.61 -16.28
N CYS A 145 -0.58 -1.81 -16.01
CA CYS A 145 0.34 -0.69 -15.76
C CYS A 145 0.44 0.26 -16.96
N SER A 146 0.38 -0.28 -18.18
CA SER A 146 0.46 0.49 -19.43
C SER A 146 -0.79 1.32 -19.72
N SER A 147 -1.95 0.96 -19.14
CA SER A 147 -3.23 1.64 -19.33
C SER A 147 -4.06 1.59 -18.04
N PRO A 148 -3.56 2.17 -16.94
CA PRO A 148 -4.09 1.85 -15.61
C PRO A 148 -5.53 2.27 -15.37
N ARG A 149 -6.07 3.22 -16.12
CA ARG A 149 -7.44 3.70 -15.89
C ARG A 149 -8.32 3.79 -17.13
N SER A 150 -7.83 3.40 -18.28
CA SER A 150 -8.57 3.47 -19.54
C SER A 150 -9.30 2.19 -19.90
N ASP A 151 -8.83 1.04 -19.39
CA ASP A 151 -9.43 -0.26 -19.65
C ASP A 151 -10.42 -0.64 -18.54
N PRO A 152 -11.50 -1.39 -18.85
CA PRO A 152 -12.37 -1.93 -17.82
C PRO A 152 -11.60 -2.82 -16.86
N LEU A 153 -11.74 -2.55 -15.57
CA LEU A 153 -11.09 -3.36 -14.53
C LEU A 153 -11.83 -4.68 -14.36
N LYS A 154 -11.08 -5.76 -14.22
CA LYS A 154 -11.62 -7.08 -13.93
C LYS A 154 -11.74 -7.27 -12.42
N LEU A 155 -12.90 -7.80 -11.99
CA LEU A 155 -13.08 -8.21 -10.61
C LEU A 155 -12.27 -9.46 -10.33
N ILE A 156 -11.49 -9.46 -9.24
CA ILE A 156 -10.70 -10.60 -8.79
C ILE A 156 -11.24 -11.09 -7.46
N LYS A 157 -11.39 -12.41 -7.33
CA LYS A 157 -11.70 -13.04 -6.06
C LYS A 157 -10.40 -13.32 -5.30
N MET A 158 -10.43 -13.06 -4.01
CA MET A 158 -9.39 -13.50 -3.11
C MET A 158 -9.65 -14.94 -2.72
N ASP A 159 -8.75 -15.81 -3.04
CA ASP A 159 -8.79 -17.20 -2.63
C ASP A 159 -7.87 -17.45 -1.42
#